data_120dbc548480c8b2c073b88e0e27239a
#
_entry.id   120dbc548480c8b2c073b88e0e27239a
#
_cell.length_a   1.000
_cell.length_b   1.000
_cell.length_c   1.000
_cell.angle_alpha   90.00
_cell.angle_beta   90.00
_cell.angle_gamma   90.00
#
_symmetry.space_group_name_H-M   'P 1'
#
loop_
_entity.id
_entity.type
_entity.pdbx_description
1 polymer ?
#
loop_
_entity_poly.entity_id
_entity_poly.type
_entity_poly.pdbx_seq_one_letter_code
_entity_poly.pdbx_strand_id
1 'polypeptide(L)'
;MNVMKKRTLALMLSAALCVGLLAGCGSGNNDPVNTPAAGGSETPSQESTAALSGTVNTNGSTSMESVMGYLIEGFKEVQPGITVSYTGSGSSAGVTGAQDGTCDIGLASRDLKDDETGVKAITVAKDGIAIIVNPNNPVADLSVEQIAQLATGEITNWADVGGTDGQVVFMGREAGSGTRDGFESITGTK
;
A
#
# COMPACT_ATOMS: atom_id res chain seq x y z
N MET A 1 -7.81 -45.45 0.86
CA MET A 1 -8.31 -46.11 2.08
C MET A 1 -8.86 -45.00 2.96
N ASN A 2 -10.14 -44.75 2.78
CA ASN A 2 -11.23 -44.58 3.73
C ASN A 2 -10.87 -43.80 5.01
N VAL A 3 -11.58 -42.73 5.37
CA VAL A 3 -12.95 -42.76 5.91
C VAL A 3 -13.56 -41.37 5.87
N MET A 4 -14.71 -41.25 5.15
CA MET A 4 -15.76 -40.25 5.35
C MET A 4 -16.42 -40.45 6.71
N LYS A 5 -16.75 -39.36 7.42
CA LYS A 5 -17.92 -39.36 8.32
C LYS A 5 -18.64 -38.03 8.32
N LYS A 6 -19.84 -38.08 7.79
CA LYS A 6 -20.95 -37.14 7.87
C LYS A 6 -21.53 -37.09 9.28
N ARG A 7 -22.03 -35.94 9.73
CA ARG A 7 -23.15 -35.77 10.68
C ARG A 7 -23.67 -34.36 10.50
N THR A 8 -24.69 -34.13 9.75
CA THR A 8 -26.17 -33.99 9.90
C THR A 8 -26.66 -33.30 11.18
N LEU A 9 -27.28 -32.14 10.96
CA LEU A 9 -28.61 -31.66 11.27
C LEU A 9 -29.00 -31.47 12.74
N ALA A 10 -29.36 -30.25 13.11
CA ALA A 10 -30.52 -29.96 13.96
C ALA A 10 -31.05 -28.53 13.72
N LEU A 11 -32.23 -28.44 13.13
CA LEU A 11 -33.14 -27.31 13.17
C LEU A 11 -33.69 -27.15 14.59
N MET A 12 -33.83 -25.91 15.07
CA MET A 12 -34.90 -25.53 16.01
C MET A 12 -35.40 -24.13 15.70
N LEU A 13 -36.63 -24.10 15.33
CA LEU A 13 -37.56 -23.02 15.08
C LEU A 13 -38.11 -22.49 16.41
N SER A 14 -38.13 -21.16 16.64
CA SER A 14 -38.97 -20.57 17.66
C SER A 14 -39.43 -19.21 17.20
N ALA A 15 -40.70 -19.16 16.81
CA ALA A 15 -41.50 -17.96 16.60
C ALA A 15 -42.05 -17.46 17.94
N ALA A 16 -42.04 -16.15 18.16
CA ALA A 16 -42.91 -15.48 19.10
C ALA A 16 -43.32 -14.11 18.59
N LEU A 17 -44.59 -14.03 18.26
CA LEU A 17 -45.38 -12.86 17.90
C LEU A 17 -45.66 -12.03 19.15
N CYS A 18 -45.53 -10.70 19.09
CA CYS A 18 -46.30 -9.79 19.95
C CYS A 18 -46.75 -8.57 19.14
N VAL A 19 -48.04 -8.55 18.88
CA VAL A 19 -48.84 -7.45 18.36
C VAL A 19 -49.24 -6.55 19.54
N GLY A 20 -49.10 -5.24 19.39
CA GLY A 20 -49.60 -4.25 20.32
C GLY A 20 -49.97 -2.96 19.61
N LEU A 21 -51.20 -2.89 19.15
CA LEU A 21 -51.90 -1.69 18.67
C LEU A 21 -52.37 -0.85 19.86
N LEU A 22 -52.15 0.47 19.85
CA LEU A 22 -53.01 1.43 20.53
C LEU A 22 -53.04 2.75 19.75
N ALA A 23 -54.16 2.98 19.15
CA ALA A 23 -54.62 4.24 18.60
C ALA A 23 -55.07 5.19 19.71
N GLY A 24 -54.78 6.48 19.57
CA GLY A 24 -55.28 7.54 20.44
C GLY A 24 -55.41 8.84 19.66
N CYS A 25 -56.59 9.09 19.09
CA CYS A 25 -56.97 10.41 18.60
C CYS A 25 -57.35 11.31 19.76
N GLY A 26 -56.93 12.57 19.75
CA GLY A 26 -57.45 13.63 20.66
C GLY A 26 -57.22 14.99 20.00
N SER A 27 -58.38 15.53 19.50
CA SER A 27 -58.52 16.87 18.94
C SER A 27 -58.69 17.91 20.06
N GLY A 28 -58.13 19.13 19.91
CA GLY A 28 -58.39 20.26 20.79
C GLY A 28 -57.58 21.50 20.41
N ASN A 29 -58.27 22.45 19.77
CA ASN A 29 -57.81 23.82 19.49
C ASN A 29 -57.48 24.60 20.76
N ASN A 30 -56.51 25.49 20.73
CA ASN A 30 -56.62 26.94 21.05
C ASN A 30 -55.20 27.60 20.99
N ASP A 31 -55.16 28.72 20.27
CA ASP A 31 -54.08 29.69 20.15
C ASP A 31 -53.95 30.63 21.36
N PRO A 32 -53.08 31.64 21.39
CA PRO A 32 -51.61 31.58 21.43
C PRO A 32 -51.05 32.26 22.70
N VAL A 33 -49.89 31.86 23.18
CA VAL A 33 -49.08 32.67 24.11
C VAL A 33 -47.64 32.69 23.63
N ASN A 34 -47.20 33.87 23.28
CA ASN A 34 -45.89 34.26 22.89
C ASN A 34 -44.97 34.36 24.13
N THR A 35 -43.88 33.61 24.18
CA THR A 35 -42.74 33.88 25.07
C THR A 35 -41.42 33.39 24.46
N PRO A 36 -40.32 34.15 24.56
CA PRO A 36 -39.18 34.01 23.70
C PRO A 36 -38.23 32.87 24.04
N ALA A 37 -37.60 32.39 22.99
CA ALA A 37 -36.63 31.32 22.90
C ALA A 37 -35.49 31.39 23.89
N ALA A 38 -35.16 30.28 24.50
CA ALA A 38 -33.86 29.99 25.05
C ALA A 38 -33.21 28.87 24.22
N GLY A 39 -32.03 29.18 23.70
CA GLY A 39 -30.91 28.33 23.35
C GLY A 39 -31.20 26.97 22.69
N GLY A 40 -31.26 26.93 21.38
CA GLY A 40 -31.09 25.70 20.64
C GLY A 40 -29.66 25.20 20.81
N SER A 41 -29.49 24.11 21.55
CA SER A 41 -28.27 23.32 21.53
C SER A 41 -28.22 22.63 20.17
N GLU A 42 -27.44 23.17 19.28
CA GLU A 42 -27.10 22.46 18.03
C GLU A 42 -26.25 21.23 18.40
N THR A 43 -26.91 20.07 18.45
CA THR A 43 -26.25 18.80 18.43
C THR A 43 -25.52 18.70 17.09
N PRO A 44 -24.16 18.50 17.06
CA PRO A 44 -23.48 18.28 15.81
C PRO A 44 -24.13 17.09 15.13
N SER A 45 -24.71 17.32 13.96
CA SER A 45 -25.14 16.25 13.05
C SER A 45 -23.93 15.41 12.76
N GLN A 46 -23.78 14.24 13.39
CA GLN A 46 -22.86 13.23 12.92
C GLN A 46 -23.33 12.86 11.53
N GLU A 47 -22.64 13.38 10.52
CA GLU A 47 -22.70 12.80 9.18
C GLU A 47 -22.39 11.32 9.33
N SER A 48 -23.40 10.50 9.17
CA SER A 48 -23.27 9.05 9.03
C SER A 48 -22.50 8.83 7.71
N THR A 49 -21.17 8.81 7.79
CA THR A 49 -20.35 8.33 6.68
C THR A 49 -20.73 6.87 6.48
N ALA A 50 -21.51 6.60 5.44
CA ALA A 50 -21.81 5.24 5.03
C ALA A 50 -20.45 4.49 4.97
N ALA A 51 -20.37 3.37 5.69
CA ALA A 51 -19.12 2.60 5.75
C ALA A 51 -18.71 2.24 4.32
N LEU A 52 -17.53 2.69 3.91
CA LEU A 52 -16.98 2.38 2.59
C LEU A 52 -16.74 0.88 2.50
N SER A 53 -17.06 0.29 1.35
CA SER A 53 -16.78 -1.12 1.07
C SER A 53 -16.31 -1.29 -0.37
N GLY A 54 -15.45 -2.28 -0.61
CA GLY A 54 -14.92 -2.55 -1.93
C GLY A 54 -13.57 -3.21 -1.90
N THR A 55 -12.91 -3.25 -3.06
CA THR A 55 -11.57 -3.80 -3.23
C THR A 55 -10.68 -2.75 -3.89
N VAL A 56 -9.43 -2.65 -3.41
CA VAL A 56 -8.37 -1.84 -4.02
C VAL A 56 -7.24 -2.78 -4.41
N ASN A 57 -6.90 -2.84 -5.69
CA ASN A 57 -5.82 -3.66 -6.21
C ASN A 57 -4.57 -2.80 -6.38
N THR A 58 -3.49 -3.17 -5.70
CA THR A 58 -2.21 -2.50 -5.82
C THR A 58 -1.17 -3.41 -6.44
N ASN A 59 -0.35 -2.85 -7.33
CA ASN A 59 0.65 -3.61 -8.07
C ASN A 59 1.92 -2.79 -8.21
N GLY A 60 3.09 -3.42 -8.22
CA GLY A 60 4.33 -2.73 -8.56
C GLY A 60 5.55 -3.13 -7.73
N SER A 61 6.24 -2.12 -7.22
CA SER A 61 7.56 -2.24 -6.59
C SER A 61 7.67 -3.38 -5.57
N THR A 62 8.56 -4.34 -5.83
CA THR A 62 8.86 -5.46 -4.92
C THR A 62 9.58 -5.02 -3.64
N SER A 63 10.32 -3.90 -3.66
CA SER A 63 10.96 -3.37 -2.46
C SER A 63 9.96 -2.75 -1.47
N MET A 64 8.73 -2.46 -1.90
CA MET A 64 7.66 -1.95 -1.04
C MET A 64 6.85 -3.05 -0.33
N GLU A 65 7.13 -4.34 -0.55
CA GLU A 65 6.33 -5.45 -0.03
C GLU A 65 6.10 -5.36 1.49
N SER A 66 7.17 -5.20 2.27
CA SER A 66 7.05 -5.11 3.73
C SER A 66 6.27 -3.87 4.17
N VAL A 67 6.51 -2.72 3.55
CA VAL A 67 5.81 -1.47 3.86
C VAL A 67 4.33 -1.60 3.51
N MET A 68 4.00 -2.18 2.36
CA MET A 68 2.62 -2.41 1.96
C MET A 68 1.89 -3.37 2.90
N GLY A 69 2.57 -4.40 3.41
CA GLY A 69 2.01 -5.27 4.44
C GLY A 69 1.51 -4.48 5.66
N TYR A 70 2.36 -3.64 6.24
CA TYR A 70 1.99 -2.79 7.38
C TYR A 70 0.90 -1.76 7.04
N LEU A 71 0.96 -1.14 5.85
CA LEU A 71 -0.05 -0.16 5.42
C LEU A 71 -1.42 -0.81 5.24
N ILE A 72 -1.49 -2.01 4.68
CA ILE A 72 -2.73 -2.78 4.49
C ILE A 72 -3.33 -3.16 5.84
N GLU A 73 -2.52 -3.63 6.78
CA GLU A 73 -2.99 -3.96 8.13
C GLU A 73 -3.55 -2.72 8.84
N GLY A 74 -2.80 -1.62 8.86
CA GLY A 74 -3.27 -0.37 9.48
C GLY A 74 -4.49 0.23 8.78
N PHE A 75 -4.59 0.12 7.45
CA PHE A 75 -5.74 0.60 6.70
C PHE A 75 -7.01 -0.19 7.02
N LYS A 76 -6.88 -1.50 7.22
CA LYS A 76 -8.00 -2.36 7.60
C LYS A 76 -8.62 -1.98 8.96
N GLU A 77 -7.82 -1.44 9.88
CA GLU A 77 -8.33 -0.97 11.18
C GLU A 77 -9.24 0.26 11.03
N VAL A 78 -8.92 1.16 10.08
CA VAL A 78 -9.68 2.39 9.86
C VAL A 78 -10.78 2.24 8.80
N GLN A 79 -10.66 1.28 7.89
CA GLN A 79 -11.61 1.00 6.82
C GLN A 79 -11.85 -0.51 6.67
N PRO A 80 -12.51 -1.16 7.63
CA PRO A 80 -12.67 -2.63 7.65
C PRO A 80 -13.53 -3.17 6.49
N GLY A 81 -14.31 -2.33 5.82
CA GLY A 81 -15.11 -2.71 4.66
C GLY A 81 -14.33 -2.73 3.35
N ILE A 82 -13.07 -2.26 3.31
CA ILE A 82 -12.26 -2.23 2.10
C ILE A 82 -11.19 -3.31 2.18
N THR A 83 -11.12 -4.14 1.15
CA THR A 83 -10.05 -5.13 0.98
C THR A 83 -8.98 -4.56 0.05
N VAL A 84 -7.73 -4.50 0.52
CA VAL A 84 -6.59 -4.09 -0.30
C VAL A 84 -5.74 -5.29 -0.63
N SER A 85 -5.41 -5.49 -1.92
CA SER A 85 -4.46 -6.51 -2.39
C SER A 85 -3.16 -5.87 -2.84
N TYR A 86 -2.05 -6.58 -2.68
CA TYR A 86 -0.74 -6.18 -3.17
C TYR A 86 -0.14 -7.29 -4.04
N THR A 87 0.44 -6.90 -5.17
CA THR A 87 1.20 -7.78 -6.07
C THR A 87 2.56 -7.15 -6.39
N GLY A 88 3.64 -7.84 -6.05
CA GLY A 88 5.01 -7.39 -6.35
C GLY A 88 5.44 -7.79 -7.76
N SER A 89 5.33 -6.89 -8.72
CA SER A 89 5.69 -7.13 -10.13
C SER A 89 6.81 -6.23 -10.66
N GLY A 90 7.35 -5.35 -9.81
CA GLY A 90 8.32 -4.32 -10.16
C GLY A 90 7.69 -2.96 -10.47
N SER A 91 8.47 -1.90 -10.27
CA SER A 91 7.98 -0.51 -10.38
C SER A 91 7.43 -0.18 -11.77
N SER A 92 8.10 -0.63 -12.83
CA SER A 92 7.65 -0.36 -14.20
C SER A 92 6.29 -1.02 -14.49
N ALA A 93 6.08 -2.25 -14.04
CA ALA A 93 4.78 -2.93 -14.18
C ALA A 93 3.69 -2.26 -13.35
N GLY A 94 4.03 -1.72 -12.17
CA GLY A 94 3.10 -0.96 -11.34
C GLY A 94 2.64 0.33 -12.02
N VAL A 95 3.57 1.10 -12.59
CA VAL A 95 3.23 2.33 -13.32
C VAL A 95 2.38 2.02 -14.54
N THR A 96 2.77 1.05 -15.37
CA THR A 96 1.99 0.60 -16.52
C THR A 96 0.59 0.15 -16.12
N GLY A 97 0.48 -0.64 -15.04
CA GLY A 97 -0.81 -1.11 -14.55
C GLY A 97 -1.75 0.03 -14.12
N ALA A 98 -1.20 1.08 -13.51
CA ALA A 98 -1.97 2.27 -13.16
C ALA A 98 -2.38 3.08 -14.41
N GLN A 99 -1.51 3.18 -15.42
CA GLN A 99 -1.81 3.85 -16.70
C GLN A 99 -2.93 3.12 -17.47
N ASP A 100 -2.87 1.81 -17.52
CA ASP A 100 -3.81 0.96 -18.25
C ASP A 100 -5.11 0.66 -17.47
N GLY A 101 -5.17 1.05 -16.19
CA GLY A 101 -6.30 0.75 -15.31
C GLY A 101 -6.42 -0.73 -14.92
N THR A 102 -5.34 -1.51 -15.04
CA THR A 102 -5.30 -2.92 -14.60
C THR A 102 -5.04 -3.06 -13.10
N CYS A 103 -4.61 -2.00 -12.43
CA CYS A 103 -4.63 -1.85 -10.98
C CYS A 103 -5.11 -0.44 -10.60
N ASP A 104 -5.61 -0.30 -9.39
CA ASP A 104 -6.13 0.98 -8.87
C ASP A 104 -4.99 1.89 -8.41
N ILE A 105 -3.91 1.30 -7.88
CA ILE A 105 -2.73 2.03 -7.41
C ILE A 105 -1.47 1.31 -7.90
N GLY A 106 -0.67 2.00 -8.69
CA GLY A 106 0.68 1.57 -9.07
C GLY A 106 1.70 1.97 -8.00
N LEU A 107 2.63 1.08 -7.69
CA LEU A 107 3.67 1.28 -6.68
C LEU A 107 5.04 1.38 -7.35
N ALA A 108 5.79 2.44 -7.06
CA ALA A 108 7.11 2.65 -7.61
C ALA A 108 8.12 3.07 -6.53
N SER A 109 9.36 2.52 -6.61
CA SER A 109 10.50 2.89 -5.76
C SER A 109 11.47 3.80 -6.53
N ARG A 110 10.94 4.67 -7.35
CA ARG A 110 11.63 5.68 -8.13
C ARG A 110 10.65 6.76 -8.56
N ASP A 111 11.16 7.85 -9.06
CA ASP A 111 10.33 8.85 -9.72
C ASP A 111 9.74 8.30 -11.03
N LEU A 112 8.67 8.93 -11.51
CA LEU A 112 8.13 8.64 -12.83
C LEU A 112 9.14 9.07 -13.90
N LYS A 113 9.22 8.28 -14.98
CA LYS A 113 9.99 8.64 -16.18
C LYS A 113 9.21 9.69 -16.99
N ASP A 114 9.89 10.41 -17.88
CA ASP A 114 9.30 11.49 -18.68
C ASP A 114 8.16 11.00 -19.60
N ASP A 115 8.22 9.74 -20.01
CA ASP A 115 7.21 9.07 -20.84
C ASP A 115 6.06 8.43 -20.04
N GLU A 116 6.20 8.31 -18.73
CA GLU A 116 5.18 7.74 -17.84
C GLU A 116 4.14 8.80 -17.46
N THR A 117 3.27 9.13 -18.41
CA THR A 117 2.24 10.17 -18.29
C THR A 117 0.85 9.58 -17.97
N GLY A 118 -0.13 10.44 -17.67
CA GLY A 118 -1.52 10.01 -17.43
C GLY A 118 -1.79 9.47 -16.03
N VAL A 119 -0.80 9.42 -15.16
CA VAL A 119 -0.92 9.04 -13.75
C VAL A 119 -0.49 10.18 -12.82
N LYS A 120 -1.00 10.17 -11.60
CA LYS A 120 -0.62 11.13 -10.56
C LYS A 120 0.35 10.47 -9.56
N ALA A 121 1.57 10.97 -9.47
CA ALA A 121 2.52 10.54 -8.45
C ALA A 121 2.16 11.14 -7.08
N ILE A 122 2.18 10.30 -6.05
CA ILE A 122 2.03 10.67 -4.64
C ILE A 122 3.21 10.07 -3.88
N THR A 123 4.10 10.93 -3.39
CA THR A 123 5.24 10.48 -2.59
C THR A 123 4.77 10.08 -1.20
N VAL A 124 4.95 8.82 -0.83
CA VAL A 124 4.55 8.27 0.48
C VAL A 124 5.71 8.20 1.46
N ALA A 125 6.95 8.03 0.97
CA ALA A 125 8.17 8.01 1.77
C ALA A 125 9.38 8.32 0.89
N LYS A 126 10.52 8.60 1.54
CA LYS A 126 11.83 8.62 0.88
C LYS A 126 12.55 7.33 1.23
N ASP A 127 13.22 6.75 0.25
CA ASP A 127 13.99 5.51 0.39
C ASP A 127 15.46 5.78 0.08
N GLY A 128 16.35 4.88 0.49
CA GLY A 128 17.77 4.91 0.22
C GLY A 128 18.25 3.59 -0.36
N ILE A 129 19.19 3.65 -1.31
CA ILE A 129 19.84 2.48 -1.89
C ILE A 129 21.15 2.24 -1.17
N ALA A 130 21.29 1.09 -0.53
CA ALA A 130 22.53 0.67 0.12
C ALA A 130 23.30 -0.31 -0.74
N ILE A 131 24.61 -0.08 -0.85
CA ILE A 131 25.53 -1.05 -1.42
C ILE A 131 26.04 -1.94 -0.29
N ILE A 132 25.85 -3.23 -0.43
CA ILE A 132 26.29 -4.21 0.56
C ILE A 132 27.47 -5.02 0.00
N VAL A 133 28.42 -5.30 0.86
CA VAL A 133 29.59 -6.12 0.55
C VAL A 133 29.74 -7.23 1.58
N ASN A 134 30.55 -8.24 1.26
CA ASN A 134 30.86 -9.30 2.22
C ASN A 134 31.50 -8.69 3.50
N PRO A 135 31.11 -9.09 4.72
CA PRO A 135 31.64 -8.53 5.96
C PRO A 135 33.16 -8.71 6.13
N ASN A 136 33.78 -9.62 5.40
CA ASN A 136 35.23 -9.80 5.36
C ASN A 136 35.95 -8.87 4.36
N ASN A 137 35.18 -8.11 3.56
CA ASN A 137 35.77 -7.11 2.66
C ASN A 137 36.11 -5.85 3.49
N PRO A 138 37.39 -5.40 3.49
CA PRO A 138 37.82 -4.26 4.29
C PRO A 138 37.39 -2.90 3.71
N VAL A 139 36.77 -2.86 2.54
CA VAL A 139 36.26 -1.62 1.93
C VAL A 139 35.18 -1.02 2.83
N ALA A 140 35.45 0.17 3.37
CA ALA A 140 34.54 0.86 4.28
C ALA A 140 33.74 1.96 3.61
N ASP A 141 34.25 2.52 2.51
CA ASP A 141 33.62 3.61 1.80
C ASP A 141 34.00 3.58 0.30
N LEU A 142 33.05 3.98 -0.54
CA LEU A 142 33.24 4.09 -1.98
C LEU A 142 32.54 5.36 -2.48
N SER A 143 33.19 6.09 -3.40
CA SER A 143 32.51 7.16 -4.12
C SER A 143 31.44 6.60 -5.08
N VAL A 144 30.47 7.42 -5.44
CA VAL A 144 29.46 7.06 -6.45
C VAL A 144 30.11 6.68 -7.78
N GLU A 145 31.20 7.35 -8.14
CA GLU A 145 31.99 7.05 -9.35
C GLU A 145 32.65 5.66 -9.26
N GLN A 146 33.27 5.32 -8.14
CA GLN A 146 33.83 3.97 -7.93
C GLN A 146 32.75 2.89 -7.98
N ILE A 147 31.58 3.17 -7.40
CA ILE A 147 30.43 2.26 -7.48
C ILE A 147 29.99 2.07 -8.93
N ALA A 148 29.94 3.13 -9.73
CA ALA A 148 29.65 3.06 -11.16
C ALA A 148 30.66 2.22 -11.92
N GLN A 149 31.96 2.43 -11.67
CA GLN A 149 33.06 1.68 -12.31
C GLN A 149 33.03 0.18 -11.94
N LEU A 150 32.69 -0.15 -10.70
CA LEU A 150 32.46 -1.54 -10.27
C LEU A 150 31.25 -2.16 -10.98
N ALA A 151 30.17 -1.40 -11.11
CA ALA A 151 28.93 -1.86 -11.75
C ALA A 151 29.09 -2.09 -13.27
N THR A 152 29.88 -1.26 -13.94
CA THR A 152 30.17 -1.36 -15.38
C THR A 152 31.28 -2.36 -15.70
N GLY A 153 32.02 -2.83 -14.69
CA GLY A 153 33.17 -3.72 -14.88
C GLY A 153 34.46 -3.01 -15.36
N GLU A 154 34.53 -1.69 -15.22
CA GLU A 154 35.78 -0.94 -15.40
C GLU A 154 36.76 -1.26 -14.28
N ILE A 155 36.29 -1.41 -13.04
CA ILE A 155 37.06 -1.95 -11.91
C ILE A 155 36.61 -3.38 -11.69
N THR A 156 37.54 -4.32 -11.79
CA THR A 156 37.28 -5.76 -11.68
C THR A 156 37.96 -6.42 -10.48
N ASN A 157 38.80 -5.69 -9.77
CA ASN A 157 39.53 -6.19 -8.60
C ASN A 157 39.27 -5.28 -7.39
N TRP A 158 38.96 -5.88 -6.24
CA TRP A 158 38.73 -5.14 -5.00
C TRP A 158 39.96 -4.36 -4.51
N ALA A 159 41.16 -4.81 -4.85
CA ALA A 159 42.41 -4.10 -4.49
C ALA A 159 42.44 -2.69 -5.08
N ASP A 160 41.80 -2.45 -6.23
CA ASP A 160 41.80 -1.16 -6.92
C ASP A 160 40.99 -0.10 -6.17
N VAL A 161 40.16 -0.53 -5.22
CA VAL A 161 39.32 0.33 -4.37
C VAL A 161 39.59 0.15 -2.87
N GLY A 162 40.76 -0.34 -2.51
CA GLY A 162 41.21 -0.50 -1.12
C GLY A 162 40.73 -1.77 -0.43
N GLY A 163 40.21 -2.71 -1.20
CA GLY A 163 39.84 -4.04 -0.71
C GLY A 163 41.00 -5.03 -0.74
N THR A 164 40.71 -6.28 -0.41
CA THR A 164 41.64 -7.39 -0.56
C THR A 164 41.70 -7.82 -2.03
N ASP A 165 42.89 -8.25 -2.51
CA ASP A 165 43.02 -8.80 -3.86
C ASP A 165 42.01 -9.90 -4.13
N GLY A 166 41.18 -9.70 -5.14
CA GLY A 166 40.11 -10.60 -5.51
C GLY A 166 39.16 -10.00 -6.53
N GLN A 167 38.57 -10.87 -7.32
CA GLN A 167 37.65 -10.48 -8.38
C GLN A 167 36.36 -9.88 -7.80
N VAL A 168 35.91 -8.78 -8.39
CA VAL A 168 34.60 -8.20 -8.13
C VAL A 168 33.51 -9.01 -8.83
N VAL A 169 32.47 -9.39 -8.08
CA VAL A 169 31.23 -9.93 -8.62
C VAL A 169 30.12 -8.95 -8.25
N PHE A 170 29.69 -8.17 -9.21
CA PHE A 170 28.61 -7.21 -9.02
C PHE A 170 27.25 -7.89 -9.24
N MET A 171 26.35 -7.76 -8.24
CA MET A 171 25.00 -8.30 -8.31
C MET A 171 24.00 -7.15 -8.20
N GLY A 172 23.23 -6.95 -9.26
CA GLY A 172 22.14 -5.96 -9.30
C GLY A 172 20.78 -6.59 -9.18
N ARG A 173 19.75 -5.74 -9.25
CA ARG A 173 18.35 -6.16 -9.28
C ARG A 173 17.91 -6.50 -10.72
N GLU A 174 16.76 -7.15 -10.78
CA GLU A 174 16.07 -7.55 -12.01
C GLU A 174 15.62 -6.36 -12.86
N ALA A 175 15.34 -6.59 -14.14
CA ALA A 175 14.75 -5.60 -15.04
C ALA A 175 13.35 -5.20 -14.54
N GLY A 176 13.03 -3.91 -14.60
CA GLY A 176 11.76 -3.36 -14.09
C GLY A 176 11.76 -3.05 -12.60
N SER A 177 12.85 -3.34 -11.88
CA SER A 177 13.03 -2.93 -10.49
C SER A 177 13.25 -1.42 -10.39
N GLY A 178 12.41 -0.73 -9.60
CA GLY A 178 12.60 0.69 -9.31
C GLY A 178 13.89 0.98 -8.55
N THR A 179 14.35 0.08 -7.69
CA THR A 179 15.65 0.19 -7.02
C THR A 179 16.80 0.13 -8.01
N ARG A 180 16.72 -0.74 -9.03
CA ARG A 180 17.69 -0.78 -10.12
C ARG A 180 17.68 0.50 -10.94
N ASP A 181 16.49 0.94 -11.38
CA ASP A 181 16.33 2.19 -12.13
C ASP A 181 16.88 3.40 -11.34
N GLY A 182 16.64 3.45 -10.03
CA GLY A 182 17.18 4.47 -9.13
C GLY A 182 18.71 4.41 -9.01
N PHE A 183 19.27 3.21 -8.86
CA PHE A 183 20.72 2.99 -8.85
C PHE A 183 21.37 3.47 -10.16
N GLU A 184 20.85 3.05 -11.30
CA GLU A 184 21.34 3.44 -12.62
C GLU A 184 21.25 4.97 -12.83
N SER A 185 20.19 5.59 -12.34
CA SER A 185 20.02 7.06 -12.41
C SER A 185 21.04 7.82 -11.55
N ILE A 186 21.32 7.34 -10.33
CA ILE A 186 22.26 8.00 -9.40
C ILE A 186 23.71 7.80 -9.87
N THR A 187 24.05 6.63 -10.37
CA THR A 187 25.41 6.28 -10.79
C THR A 187 25.71 6.64 -12.25
N GLY A 188 24.68 6.95 -13.05
CA GLY A 188 24.84 7.19 -14.49
C GLY A 188 25.15 5.92 -15.30
N THR A 189 24.95 4.74 -14.71
CA THR A 189 25.18 3.44 -15.37
C THR A 189 23.88 2.98 -16.04
N LYS A 190 23.81 3.10 -17.37
CA LYS A 190 22.73 2.54 -18.20
C LYS A 190 23.31 1.60 -19.21
#